data_981c159e3c07a63827558f45872846e4
#
_entry.id   981c159e3c07a63827558f45872846e4
#
_cell.length_a   1.000
_cell.length_b   1.000
_cell.length_c   1.000
_cell.angle_alpha   90.00
_cell.angle_beta   90.00
_cell.angle_gamma   90.00
#
_symmetry.space_group_name_H-M   'P 1'
#
loop_
_entity.id
_entity.type
_entity.pdbx_description
1 polymer ?
#
loop_
_entity_poly.entity_id
_entity_poly.type
_entity_poly.pdbx_seq_one_letter_code
_entity_poly.pdbx_strand_id
1 'polypeptide(L)'
;MRRFLLAGILACCIAATPAFAADLKLGYIDMQRALNASEAGKEAKEQLAARVKKYQEEINTKQEDIKKLKDELEKQGMLLSESARAAKEKDYQQRLKEFQRFTKDAQEELQGKDEEFTRKILEGMEKIIQEFGRKNGYTFIFVKNEGMLFADDKADVTEEVLKLLNASRKK
;
A
#
# COMPACT_ATOMS: atom_id res chain seq x y z
N MET A 1 -39.73 3.54 78.65
CA MET A 1 -39.78 4.03 77.29
C MET A 1 -38.40 4.23 76.69
N ARG A 2 -37.58 3.18 76.52
CA ARG A 2 -36.18 3.26 76.08
C ARG A 2 -35.76 2.04 75.30
N ARG A 3 -36.65 1.44 74.51
CA ARG A 3 -36.35 0.17 73.80
C ARG A 3 -36.70 0.15 72.27
N PHE A 4 -36.99 1.29 71.67
CA PHE A 4 -37.35 1.36 70.25
C PHE A 4 -36.42 2.19 69.35
N LEU A 5 -35.21 2.52 69.81
CA LEU A 5 -34.27 3.36 69.04
C LEU A 5 -33.07 2.60 68.50
N LEU A 6 -33.09 1.26 68.43
CA LEU A 6 -31.97 0.44 67.90
C LEU A 6 -32.30 -0.40 66.72
N ALA A 7 -33.46 -0.21 66.09
CA ALA A 7 -33.85 -1.01 64.90
C ALA A 7 -33.76 -0.30 63.53
N GLY A 8 -33.15 0.91 63.50
CA GLY A 8 -33.11 1.74 62.27
C GLY A 8 -31.79 1.80 61.51
N ILE A 9 -30.73 1.12 61.94
CA ILE A 9 -29.37 1.29 61.36
C ILE A 9 -28.89 0.09 60.53
N LEU A 10 -29.69 -0.94 60.31
CA LEU A 10 -29.21 -2.17 59.62
C LEU A 10 -29.91 -2.47 58.33
N ALA A 11 -30.21 -1.49 57.47
CA ALA A 11 -30.80 -1.71 56.17
C ALA A 11 -30.16 -0.89 55.07
N CYS A 12 -28.91 -0.43 55.23
CA CYS A 12 -28.14 0.16 54.11
C CYS A 12 -27.03 -0.80 53.71
N CYS A 13 -27.37 -2.09 53.47
CA CYS A 13 -26.52 -2.98 52.69
C CYS A 13 -26.55 -2.48 51.26
N ILE A 14 -25.57 -1.65 50.96
CA ILE A 14 -25.17 -1.24 49.61
C ILE A 14 -25.11 -2.50 48.77
N ALA A 15 -26.07 -2.66 47.86
CA ALA A 15 -25.96 -3.54 46.70
C ALA A 15 -24.82 -2.98 45.81
N ALA A 16 -23.60 -3.31 46.18
CA ALA A 16 -22.43 -3.13 45.31
C ALA A 16 -22.68 -4.08 44.11
N THR A 17 -23.41 -3.58 43.12
CA THR A 17 -23.45 -4.24 41.81
C THR A 17 -22.00 -4.30 41.36
N PRO A 18 -21.46 -5.51 41.09
CA PRO A 18 -20.15 -5.58 40.46
C PRO A 18 -20.26 -4.79 39.16
N ALA A 19 -19.58 -3.66 39.09
CA ALA A 19 -19.34 -3.01 37.82
C ALA A 19 -18.51 -4.02 37.01
N PHE A 20 -19.15 -4.75 36.12
CA PHE A 20 -18.44 -5.49 35.10
C PHE A 20 -17.70 -4.44 34.27
N ALA A 21 -16.47 -4.20 34.63
CA ALA A 21 -15.54 -3.55 33.71
C ALA A 21 -15.51 -4.48 32.47
N ALA A 22 -16.18 -4.05 31.42
CA ALA A 22 -16.09 -4.77 30.16
C ALA A 22 -14.60 -4.86 29.81
N ASP A 23 -14.05 -6.08 29.79
CA ASP A 23 -12.66 -6.30 29.41
C ASP A 23 -12.45 -5.72 28.02
N LEU A 24 -11.75 -4.58 27.94
CA LEU A 24 -11.42 -3.92 26.71
C LEU A 24 -10.42 -4.79 25.93
N LYS A 25 -10.91 -5.49 24.93
CA LYS A 25 -10.05 -6.27 24.06
C LYS A 25 -9.43 -5.35 23.00
N LEU A 26 -8.14 -5.12 23.12
CA LEU A 26 -7.35 -4.28 22.23
C LEU A 26 -6.49 -5.14 21.33
N GLY A 27 -6.33 -4.71 20.09
CA GLY A 27 -5.41 -5.34 19.13
C GLY A 27 -4.68 -4.27 18.32
N TYR A 28 -3.64 -4.69 17.62
CA TYR A 28 -3.00 -3.86 16.61
C TYR A 28 -2.66 -4.68 15.36
N ILE A 29 -2.55 -3.98 14.24
CA ILE A 29 -2.18 -4.55 12.95
C ILE A 29 -1.04 -3.75 12.32
N ASP A 30 -0.04 -4.46 11.81
CA ASP A 30 1.00 -3.91 10.93
C ASP A 30 0.50 -3.95 9.48
N MET A 31 -0.11 -2.85 9.03
CA MET A 31 -0.68 -2.73 7.69
C MET A 31 0.37 -2.93 6.60
N GLN A 32 1.58 -2.44 6.80
CA GLN A 32 2.66 -2.56 5.82
C GLN A 32 3.14 -4.01 5.69
N ARG A 33 3.27 -4.71 6.82
CA ARG A 33 3.61 -6.14 6.83
C ARG A 33 2.50 -6.96 6.17
N ALA A 34 1.24 -6.70 6.51
CA ALA A 34 0.10 -7.39 5.93
C ALA A 34 -0.01 -7.15 4.42
N LEU A 35 0.16 -5.90 3.95
CA LEU A 35 0.20 -5.55 2.53
C LEU A 35 1.29 -6.33 1.79
N ASN A 36 2.53 -6.28 2.29
CA ASN A 36 3.69 -6.89 1.64
C ASN A 36 3.64 -8.42 1.64
N ALA A 37 3.07 -9.03 2.68
CA ALA A 37 2.99 -10.49 2.83
C ALA A 37 1.76 -11.10 2.15
N SER A 38 0.72 -10.29 1.82
CA SER A 38 -0.49 -10.78 1.18
C SER A 38 -0.22 -11.34 -0.22
N GLU A 39 -1.03 -12.32 -0.63
CA GLU A 39 -0.98 -12.85 -2.00
C GLU A 39 -1.23 -11.73 -3.02
N ALA A 40 -2.17 -10.83 -2.74
CA ALA A 40 -2.43 -9.66 -3.57
C ALA A 40 -1.22 -8.73 -3.70
N GLY A 41 -0.52 -8.47 -2.59
CA GLY A 41 0.68 -7.62 -2.59
C GLY A 41 1.84 -8.25 -3.36
N LYS A 42 2.02 -9.56 -3.25
CA LYS A 42 3.04 -10.28 -4.04
C LYS A 42 2.74 -10.22 -5.54
N GLU A 43 1.50 -10.53 -5.94
CA GLU A 43 1.07 -10.43 -7.34
C GLU A 43 1.19 -9.01 -7.90
N ALA A 44 0.82 -8.00 -7.11
CA ALA A 44 0.98 -6.60 -7.51
C ALA A 44 2.45 -6.26 -7.77
N LYS A 45 3.37 -6.70 -6.91
CA LYS A 45 4.82 -6.52 -7.09
C LYS A 45 5.34 -7.23 -8.34
N GLU A 46 4.89 -8.46 -8.60
CA GLU A 46 5.29 -9.20 -9.79
C GLU A 46 4.80 -8.51 -11.07
N GLN A 47 3.56 -8.03 -11.09
CA GLN A 47 3.01 -7.28 -12.23
C GLN A 47 3.75 -5.97 -12.46
N LEU A 48 4.07 -5.22 -11.40
CA LEU A 48 4.86 -4.00 -11.49
C LEU A 48 6.27 -4.28 -11.98
N ALA A 49 6.93 -5.33 -11.45
CA ALA A 49 8.28 -5.72 -11.88
C ALA A 49 8.31 -6.09 -13.37
N ALA A 50 7.31 -6.82 -13.86
CA ALA A 50 7.19 -7.15 -15.28
C ALA A 50 7.03 -5.90 -16.17
N ARG A 51 6.22 -4.92 -15.72
CA ARG A 51 6.06 -3.64 -16.43
C ARG A 51 7.34 -2.80 -16.43
N VAL A 52 8.01 -2.71 -15.27
CA VAL A 52 9.31 -2.02 -15.16
C VAL A 52 10.31 -2.60 -16.13
N LYS A 53 10.42 -3.94 -16.21
CA LYS A 53 11.31 -4.62 -17.14
C LYS A 53 10.98 -4.27 -18.60
N LYS A 54 9.69 -4.33 -18.97
CA LYS A 54 9.24 -3.97 -20.32
C LYS A 54 9.61 -2.53 -20.68
N TYR A 55 9.30 -1.57 -19.79
CA TYR A 55 9.64 -0.17 -20.04
C TYR A 55 11.14 0.06 -20.12
N GLN A 56 11.94 -0.65 -19.30
CA GLN A 56 13.39 -0.55 -19.36
C GLN A 56 13.95 -1.04 -20.70
N GLU A 57 13.41 -2.13 -21.24
CA GLU A 57 13.79 -2.64 -22.57
C GLU A 57 13.45 -1.62 -23.67
N GLU A 58 12.25 -1.03 -23.63
CA GLU A 58 11.83 -0.01 -24.59
C GLU A 58 12.65 1.28 -24.46
N ILE A 59 12.97 1.71 -23.24
CA ILE A 59 13.85 2.86 -22.96
C ILE A 59 15.22 2.62 -23.58
N ASN A 60 15.83 1.46 -23.34
CA ASN A 60 17.14 1.10 -23.88
C ASN A 60 17.12 1.13 -25.41
N THR A 61 16.12 0.54 -26.05
CA THR A 61 15.98 0.54 -27.50
C THR A 61 15.90 1.96 -28.07
N LYS A 62 15.04 2.82 -27.48
CA LYS A 62 14.90 4.20 -27.91
C LYS A 62 16.18 5.01 -27.71
N GLN A 63 16.91 4.78 -26.61
CA GLN A 63 18.21 5.42 -26.37
C GLN A 63 19.27 5.02 -27.39
N GLU A 64 19.32 3.72 -27.76
CA GLU A 64 20.24 3.25 -28.78
C GLU A 64 19.94 3.86 -30.16
N ASP A 65 18.66 3.94 -30.54
CA ASP A 65 18.25 4.53 -31.80
C ASP A 65 18.59 6.02 -31.88
N ILE A 66 18.34 6.76 -30.81
CA ILE A 66 18.73 8.18 -30.70
C ILE A 66 20.25 8.33 -30.82
N LYS A 67 21.01 7.45 -30.13
CA LYS A 67 22.47 7.46 -30.20
C LYS A 67 22.98 7.18 -31.59
N LYS A 68 22.44 6.16 -32.28
CA LYS A 68 22.80 5.85 -33.70
C LYS A 68 22.57 7.05 -34.60
N LEU A 69 21.40 7.68 -34.48
CA LEU A 69 21.05 8.84 -35.28
C LEU A 69 21.98 10.05 -35.02
N LYS A 70 22.35 10.25 -33.76
CA LYS A 70 23.34 11.25 -33.37
C LYS A 70 24.71 10.95 -33.99
N ASP A 71 25.20 9.71 -33.86
CA ASP A 71 26.47 9.26 -34.39
C ASP A 71 26.53 9.42 -35.94
N GLU A 72 25.42 9.13 -36.64
CA GLU A 72 25.29 9.34 -38.07
C GLU A 72 25.37 10.83 -38.45
N LEU A 73 24.69 11.69 -37.70
CA LEU A 73 24.77 13.14 -37.91
C LEU A 73 26.20 13.69 -37.71
N GLU A 74 26.90 13.21 -36.68
CA GLU A 74 28.25 13.65 -36.37
C GLU A 74 29.29 13.14 -37.40
N LYS A 75 29.18 11.86 -37.80
CA LYS A 75 30.19 11.24 -38.68
C LYS A 75 29.96 11.53 -40.16
N GLN A 76 28.70 11.60 -40.58
CA GLN A 76 28.30 11.67 -42.00
C GLN A 76 27.67 13.03 -42.36
N GLY A 77 27.40 13.89 -41.38
CA GLY A 77 26.68 15.15 -41.60
C GLY A 77 27.33 16.08 -42.63
N MET A 78 28.67 16.02 -42.75
CA MET A 78 29.41 16.82 -43.76
C MET A 78 29.32 16.25 -45.18
N LEU A 79 28.91 14.97 -45.32
CA LEU A 79 28.76 14.30 -46.63
C LEU A 79 27.33 14.37 -47.13
N LEU A 80 26.38 14.76 -46.30
CA LEU A 80 25.00 14.91 -46.67
C LEU A 80 24.70 16.22 -47.34
N SER A 81 23.70 16.24 -48.24
CA SER A 81 23.15 17.50 -48.74
C SER A 81 22.52 18.28 -47.56
N GLU A 82 22.43 19.59 -47.65
CA GLU A 82 21.83 20.45 -46.62
C GLU A 82 20.41 20.02 -46.26
N SER A 83 19.58 19.65 -47.26
CA SER A 83 18.22 19.16 -47.03
C SER A 83 18.18 17.82 -46.30
N ALA A 84 19.08 16.89 -46.62
CA ALA A 84 19.16 15.59 -46.00
C ALA A 84 19.64 15.71 -44.51
N ARG A 85 20.60 16.59 -44.28
CA ARG A 85 21.08 16.90 -42.94
C ARG A 85 19.96 17.52 -42.08
N ALA A 86 19.26 18.53 -42.60
CA ALA A 86 18.16 19.17 -41.91
C ALA A 86 17.02 18.19 -41.58
N ALA A 87 16.71 17.25 -42.50
CA ALA A 87 15.73 16.20 -42.24
C ALA A 87 16.15 15.24 -41.11
N LYS A 88 17.42 14.82 -41.07
CA LYS A 88 17.96 13.98 -39.98
C LYS A 88 18.01 14.71 -38.62
N GLU A 89 18.40 15.99 -38.60
CA GLU A 89 18.38 16.81 -37.42
C GLU A 89 16.96 16.95 -36.84
N LYS A 90 15.97 17.14 -37.71
CA LYS A 90 14.57 17.18 -37.33
C LYS A 90 14.10 15.84 -36.73
N ASP A 91 14.44 14.71 -37.37
CA ASP A 91 14.11 13.36 -36.84
C ASP A 91 14.76 13.14 -35.48
N TYR A 92 16.03 13.50 -35.31
CA TYR A 92 16.73 13.42 -34.03
C TYR A 92 16.01 14.20 -32.93
N GLN A 93 15.64 15.46 -33.20
CA GLN A 93 14.92 16.30 -32.24
C GLN A 93 13.53 15.72 -31.92
N GLN A 94 12.85 15.16 -32.90
CA GLN A 94 11.56 14.52 -32.68
C GLN A 94 11.70 13.28 -31.79
N ARG A 95 12.65 12.39 -32.07
CA ARG A 95 12.89 11.18 -31.24
C ARG A 95 13.29 11.52 -29.80
N LEU A 96 14.07 12.57 -29.60
CA LEU A 96 14.37 13.06 -28.25
C LEU A 96 13.12 13.47 -27.49
N LYS A 97 12.22 14.23 -28.12
CA LYS A 97 10.94 14.63 -27.51
C LYS A 97 10.05 13.44 -27.21
N GLU A 98 9.96 12.50 -28.15
CA GLU A 98 9.19 11.27 -27.98
C GLU A 98 9.75 10.40 -26.84
N PHE A 99 11.07 10.29 -26.73
CA PHE A 99 11.74 9.59 -25.65
C PHE A 99 11.48 10.23 -24.28
N GLN A 100 11.60 11.56 -24.18
CA GLN A 100 11.31 12.27 -22.93
C GLN A 100 9.85 12.06 -22.50
N ARG A 101 8.91 12.19 -23.46
CA ARG A 101 7.50 11.94 -23.20
C ARG A 101 7.26 10.50 -22.75
N PHE A 102 7.79 9.51 -23.50
CA PHE A 102 7.64 8.10 -23.17
C PHE A 102 8.15 7.77 -21.77
N THR A 103 9.32 8.29 -21.39
CA THR A 103 9.90 8.06 -20.04
C THR A 103 9.01 8.63 -18.94
N LYS A 104 8.45 9.81 -19.17
CA LYS A 104 7.52 10.44 -18.24
C LYS A 104 6.22 9.63 -18.12
N ASP A 105 5.61 9.30 -19.26
CA ASP A 105 4.34 8.54 -19.31
C ASP A 105 4.50 7.16 -18.63
N ALA A 106 5.63 6.47 -18.85
CA ALA A 106 5.96 5.20 -18.21
C ALA A 106 6.07 5.33 -16.69
N GLN A 107 6.73 6.39 -16.21
CA GLN A 107 6.86 6.65 -14.78
C GLN A 107 5.50 6.93 -14.15
N GLU A 108 4.68 7.77 -14.76
CA GLU A 108 3.33 8.10 -14.29
C GLU A 108 2.41 6.87 -14.28
N GLU A 109 2.50 6.00 -15.32
CA GLU A 109 1.73 4.76 -15.35
C GLU A 109 2.14 3.80 -14.25
N LEU A 110 3.45 3.60 -14.02
CA LEU A 110 3.95 2.72 -12.96
C LEU A 110 3.51 3.21 -11.58
N GLN A 111 3.63 4.51 -11.32
CA GLN A 111 3.17 5.10 -10.06
C GLN A 111 1.65 4.94 -9.90
N GLY A 112 0.86 5.24 -10.91
CA GLY A 112 -0.59 5.11 -10.86
C GLY A 112 -1.03 3.65 -10.63
N LYS A 113 -0.30 2.68 -11.18
CA LYS A 113 -0.58 1.26 -10.95
C LYS A 113 -0.22 0.82 -9.54
N ASP A 114 0.88 1.27 -8.98
CA ASP A 114 1.26 0.99 -7.59
C ASP A 114 0.22 1.54 -6.61
N GLU A 115 -0.20 2.78 -6.80
CA GLU A 115 -1.25 3.42 -6.00
C GLU A 115 -2.60 2.68 -6.13
N GLU A 116 -2.98 2.26 -7.34
CA GLU A 116 -4.21 1.49 -7.59
C GLU A 116 -4.21 0.15 -6.86
N PHE A 117 -3.10 -0.61 -6.96
CA PHE A 117 -2.97 -1.90 -6.30
C PHE A 117 -2.99 -1.75 -4.78
N THR A 118 -2.18 -0.84 -4.25
CA THR A 118 -2.12 -0.55 -2.81
C THR A 118 -3.49 -0.18 -2.27
N ARG A 119 -4.19 0.74 -2.90
CA ARG A 119 -5.54 1.15 -2.49
C ARG A 119 -6.51 -0.02 -2.46
N LYS A 120 -6.57 -0.85 -3.52
CA LYS A 120 -7.48 -2.01 -3.58
C LYS A 120 -7.21 -3.02 -2.46
N ILE A 121 -5.94 -3.26 -2.14
CA ILE A 121 -5.57 -4.18 -1.08
C ILE A 121 -5.96 -3.60 0.28
N LEU A 122 -5.70 -2.32 0.52
CA LEU A 122 -6.06 -1.65 1.77
C LEU A 122 -7.58 -1.61 1.99
N GLU A 123 -8.38 -1.32 0.95
CA GLU A 123 -9.84 -1.37 1.02
C GLU A 123 -10.37 -2.77 1.36
N GLY A 124 -9.76 -3.81 0.77
CA GLY A 124 -10.07 -5.20 1.10
C GLY A 124 -9.71 -5.55 2.55
N MET A 125 -8.54 -5.10 2.99
CA MET A 125 -8.02 -5.33 4.33
C MET A 125 -8.89 -4.64 5.40
N GLU A 126 -9.33 -3.41 5.15
CA GLU A 126 -10.22 -2.68 6.07
C GLU A 126 -11.51 -3.46 6.35
N LYS A 127 -12.17 -4.00 5.31
CA LYS A 127 -13.37 -4.83 5.46
C LYS A 127 -13.11 -6.05 6.33
N ILE A 128 -12.00 -6.74 6.07
CA ILE A 128 -11.60 -7.95 6.84
C ILE A 128 -11.31 -7.60 8.29
N ILE A 129 -10.62 -6.48 8.57
CA ILE A 129 -10.32 -6.02 9.93
C ILE A 129 -11.62 -5.74 10.69
N GLN A 130 -12.59 -5.06 10.06
CA GLN A 130 -13.87 -4.75 10.68
C GLN A 130 -14.67 -6.02 11.01
N GLU A 131 -14.73 -6.98 10.09
CA GLU A 131 -15.41 -8.26 10.30
C GLU A 131 -14.71 -9.08 11.39
N PHE A 132 -13.38 -9.17 11.35
CA PHE A 132 -12.57 -9.85 12.33
C PHE A 132 -12.74 -9.26 13.72
N GLY A 133 -12.67 -7.95 13.83
CA GLY A 133 -12.84 -7.23 15.10
C GLY A 133 -14.21 -7.51 15.74
N ARG A 134 -15.28 -7.36 14.98
CA ARG A 134 -16.66 -7.66 15.45
C ARG A 134 -16.81 -9.12 15.88
N LYS A 135 -16.36 -10.06 15.04
CA LYS A 135 -16.51 -11.49 15.29
C LYS A 135 -15.73 -11.96 16.53
N ASN A 136 -14.60 -11.35 16.81
CA ASN A 136 -13.71 -11.74 17.90
C ASN A 136 -13.82 -10.85 19.14
N GLY A 137 -14.78 -9.92 19.17
CA GLY A 137 -15.08 -9.08 20.34
C GLY A 137 -13.98 -8.04 20.64
N TYR A 138 -13.23 -7.59 19.63
CA TYR A 138 -12.30 -6.48 19.82
C TYR A 138 -13.05 -5.16 19.99
N THR A 139 -12.63 -4.38 20.98
CA THR A 139 -13.12 -3.01 21.19
C THR A 139 -12.43 -2.06 20.22
N PHE A 140 -11.10 -2.20 20.06
CA PHE A 140 -10.30 -1.43 19.11
C PHE A 140 -9.21 -2.30 18.50
N ILE A 141 -8.94 -2.05 17.21
CA ILE A 141 -7.74 -2.54 16.52
C ILE A 141 -7.03 -1.31 15.94
N PHE A 142 -5.83 -1.05 16.44
CA PHE A 142 -5.01 0.09 16.05
C PHE A 142 -4.08 -0.28 14.90
N VAL A 143 -3.73 0.71 14.08
CA VAL A 143 -2.66 0.55 13.10
C VAL A 143 -1.32 0.78 13.80
N LYS A 144 -0.39 -0.18 13.66
CA LYS A 144 0.98 0.00 14.10
C LYS A 144 1.65 1.12 13.30
N ASN A 145 2.10 2.15 13.99
CA ASN A 145 2.81 3.28 13.41
C ASN A 145 3.92 3.76 14.37
N GLU A 146 4.66 4.77 13.95
CA GLU A 146 5.77 5.33 14.74
C GLU A 146 5.37 5.85 16.13
N GLY A 147 4.09 6.17 16.36
CA GLY A 147 3.57 6.59 17.66
C GLY A 147 3.35 5.43 18.63
N MET A 148 3.40 4.18 18.19
CA MET A 148 3.24 3.00 19.02
C MET A 148 4.60 2.55 19.56
N LEU A 149 5.00 3.05 20.72
CA LEU A 149 6.31 2.76 21.33
C LEU A 149 6.41 1.35 21.91
N PHE A 150 5.29 0.78 22.37
CA PHE A 150 5.21 -0.57 22.94
C PHE A 150 3.82 -1.17 22.71
N ALA A 151 3.77 -2.44 22.35
CA ALA A 151 2.59 -3.28 22.39
C ALA A 151 3.04 -4.72 22.64
N ASP A 152 2.26 -5.49 23.41
CA ASP A 152 2.48 -6.93 23.62
C ASP A 152 2.20 -7.67 22.30
N ASP A 153 3.07 -8.61 21.91
CA ASP A 153 2.92 -9.41 20.69
C ASP A 153 1.59 -10.19 20.64
N LYS A 154 1.01 -10.49 21.80
CA LYS A 154 -0.30 -11.14 21.91
C LYS A 154 -1.45 -10.27 21.38
N ALA A 155 -1.25 -8.97 21.29
CA ALA A 155 -2.22 -8.04 20.72
C ALA A 155 -2.06 -7.87 19.20
N ASP A 156 -1.01 -8.46 18.59
CA ASP A 156 -0.79 -8.43 17.14
C ASP A 156 -1.77 -9.35 16.42
N VAL A 157 -2.65 -8.78 15.62
CA VAL A 157 -3.64 -9.53 14.83
C VAL A 157 -3.28 -9.60 13.34
N THR A 158 -2.06 -9.21 12.99
CA THR A 158 -1.63 -9.08 11.58
C THR A 158 -1.75 -10.41 10.84
N GLU A 159 -1.28 -11.51 11.44
CA GLU A 159 -1.29 -12.82 10.79
C GLU A 159 -2.69 -13.41 10.61
N GLU A 160 -3.59 -13.19 11.58
CA GLU A 160 -4.99 -13.62 11.49
C GLU A 160 -5.73 -12.88 10.38
N VAL A 161 -5.56 -11.57 10.33
CA VAL A 161 -6.15 -10.73 9.27
C VAL A 161 -5.57 -11.11 7.90
N LEU A 162 -4.24 -11.32 7.80
CA LEU A 162 -3.58 -11.74 6.57
C LEU A 162 -4.14 -13.08 6.04
N LYS A 163 -4.32 -14.07 6.92
CA LYS A 163 -4.93 -15.36 6.54
C LYS A 163 -6.33 -15.18 5.98
N LEU A 164 -7.15 -14.33 6.61
CA LEU A 164 -8.51 -14.05 6.15
C LEU A 164 -8.52 -13.30 4.82
N LEU A 165 -7.62 -12.32 4.65
CA LEU A 165 -7.46 -11.57 3.40
C LEU A 165 -7.12 -12.52 2.24
N ASN A 166 -6.15 -13.41 2.42
CA ASN A 166 -5.77 -14.39 1.40
C ASN A 166 -6.89 -15.40 1.12
N ALA A 167 -7.67 -15.80 2.14
CA ALA A 167 -8.80 -16.72 1.98
C ALA A 167 -9.98 -16.07 1.24
N SER A 168 -10.21 -14.77 1.41
CA SER A 168 -11.30 -14.04 0.74
C SER A 168 -11.15 -13.95 -0.77
N ARG A 169 -9.93 -14.07 -1.29
CA ARG A 169 -9.63 -14.03 -2.73
C ARG A 169 -9.92 -15.35 -3.46
N LYS A 170 -10.09 -16.45 -2.71
CA LYS A 170 -10.34 -17.79 -3.29
C LYS A 170 -11.83 -18.08 -3.51
N LYS A 171 -12.68 -17.12 -3.17
CA LYS A 171 -14.13 -17.18 -3.39
C LYS A 171 -14.53 -16.31 -4.57
#